data_778d301d7eb004febaa264ad97dc2e8a
#
_entry.id   778d301d7eb004febaa264ad97dc2e8a
#
_cell.length_a   1.000
_cell.length_b   1.000
_cell.length_c   1.000
_cell.angle_alpha   90.00
_cell.angle_beta   90.00
_cell.angle_gamma   90.00
#
_symmetry.space_group_name_H-M   'P 1'
#
loop_
_entity.id
_entity.type
_entity.pdbx_description
1 polymer ?
#
loop_
_entity_poly.entity_id
_entity_poly.type
_entity_poly.pdbx_seq_one_letter_code
_entity_poly.pdbx_strand_id
1 'polypeptide(L)'
;MKKTITVMLLIILAISAAGFNVSAASEDRSEYRDHDARFYNSLIVDGVDVSIYQDDDIDWNAAKESGIDFAIMRVSLTRNITGTLETDSMFREHYKNAKDAGMMCGVYAFSQAASAEDGAREARFAVSRLKKLGIGPEDLMLPVYMDYEFLNKNGSKLRNLTEEDAIAAAKAFCKTVQSYGYDAGIYANSFFFANYLNNGADFNDDVDLWIAQYSDSIGSKCRYTKWQYSSSARVADTNSSSADRVDINYWYIDKETEESAINISGSTNVEYTGKPVLPDLRIHDGQKYMREGVDYIIGGIGNIGKDSESYAYIKGIGDYEGYALVPINIKSEEYDKVNLPSKVITDTNFKNSGYILYSDTGRTNIGIIPEGTTAGELLANIEISSEDYYTGIIDSYGNRLEEKEKVVFSDMIGIYRDQDDTLIGTIDIETETEKGINHLRHK
;
A
#
# COMPACT_ATOMS: atom_id res chain seq x y z
N MET A 1 -18.47 56.59 40.38
CA MET A 1 -17.47 55.62 39.90
C MET A 1 -18.21 54.38 39.40
N LYS A 2 -18.52 54.30 38.12
CA LYS A 2 -19.15 53.12 37.49
C LYS A 2 -18.07 52.38 36.73
N LYS A 3 -17.77 51.15 37.14
CA LYS A 3 -16.90 50.25 36.44
C LYS A 3 -17.67 49.63 35.27
N THR A 4 -17.30 50.00 34.08
CA THR A 4 -17.78 49.38 32.84
C THR A 4 -17.04 48.07 32.65
N ILE A 5 -17.75 46.96 32.81
CA ILE A 5 -17.25 45.63 32.47
C ILE A 5 -17.51 45.45 30.99
N THR A 6 -16.46 45.47 30.18
CA THR A 6 -16.51 45.12 28.79
C THR A 6 -16.60 43.60 28.71
N VAL A 7 -17.80 43.11 28.42
CA VAL A 7 -18.02 41.71 28.06
C VAL A 7 -17.51 41.53 26.66
N MET A 8 -16.36 40.94 26.52
CA MET A 8 -15.83 40.48 25.25
C MET A 8 -16.64 39.23 24.85
N LEU A 9 -17.60 39.45 23.95
CA LEU A 9 -18.40 38.39 23.36
C LEU A 9 -17.48 37.59 22.44
N LEU A 10 -16.93 36.48 22.93
CA LEU A 10 -16.32 35.45 22.10
C LEU A 10 -17.47 34.85 21.28
N ILE A 11 -17.59 35.28 20.03
CA ILE A 11 -18.31 34.55 19.00
C ILE A 11 -17.48 33.32 18.73
N ILE A 12 -17.77 32.24 19.45
CA ILE A 12 -17.41 30.91 19.04
C ILE A 12 -18.25 30.67 17.78
N LEU A 13 -17.65 30.90 16.60
CA LEU A 13 -18.14 30.27 15.40
C LEU A 13 -18.05 28.77 15.68
N ALA A 14 -19.18 28.18 16.00
CA ALA A 14 -19.33 26.75 15.80
C ALA A 14 -19.30 26.53 14.29
N ILE A 15 -18.10 26.44 13.75
CA ILE A 15 -17.88 25.63 12.57
C ILE A 15 -18.27 24.25 13.07
N SER A 16 -19.46 23.81 12.65
CA SER A 16 -19.79 22.40 12.66
C SER A 16 -18.73 21.74 11.78
N ALA A 17 -17.62 21.45 12.39
CA ALA A 17 -16.73 20.45 11.87
C ALA A 17 -17.61 19.20 11.74
N ALA A 18 -18.03 18.90 10.51
CA ALA A 18 -18.21 17.51 10.13
C ALA A 18 -16.93 16.87 10.65
N GLY A 19 -17.06 16.08 11.69
CA GLY A 19 -15.92 15.63 12.44
C GLY A 19 -15.02 14.84 11.53
N PHE A 20 -13.91 15.44 11.19
CA PHE A 20 -12.73 14.68 10.85
C PHE A 20 -12.33 14.00 12.17
N ASN A 21 -12.78 12.79 12.36
CA ASN A 21 -12.17 11.89 13.30
C ASN A 21 -10.82 11.46 12.72
N VAL A 22 -9.91 12.42 12.60
CA VAL A 22 -8.48 12.13 12.56
C VAL A 22 -8.13 11.78 13.99
N SER A 23 -8.40 10.59 14.38
CA SER A 23 -7.82 10.08 15.61
C SER A 23 -8.11 8.63 15.72
N ALA A 24 -7.19 7.88 15.30
CA ALA A 24 -7.22 6.60 15.93
C ALA A 24 -5.89 5.90 16.04
N ALA A 25 -4.87 6.36 15.45
CA ALA A 25 -3.56 5.95 15.92
C ALA A 25 -3.10 7.00 16.93
N SER A 26 -2.90 6.58 18.10
CA SER A 26 -2.64 7.23 19.39
C SER A 26 -1.86 8.55 19.39
N GLU A 27 -1.78 9.13 20.58
CA GLU A 27 -0.88 10.21 20.97
C GLU A 27 0.55 10.06 20.40
N ASP A 28 1.04 8.84 20.21
CA ASP A 28 2.36 8.53 19.66
C ASP A 28 2.54 8.90 18.17
N ARG A 29 1.48 8.93 17.35
CA ARG A 29 1.58 9.41 15.97
C ARG A 29 1.67 10.92 15.83
N SER A 30 1.23 11.64 16.85
CA SER A 30 1.34 13.11 16.90
C SER A 30 2.74 13.59 17.30
N GLU A 31 3.59 12.70 17.81
CA GLU A 31 4.97 13.02 18.15
C GLU A 31 5.84 12.97 16.91
N TYR A 32 6.63 14.03 16.72
CA TYR A 32 7.61 14.10 15.65
C TYR A 32 8.67 13.00 15.82
N ARG A 33 8.89 12.23 14.75
CA ARG A 33 9.99 11.27 14.65
C ARG A 33 11.00 11.78 13.64
N ASP A 34 12.29 11.67 13.98
CA ASP A 34 13.39 12.06 13.11
C ASP A 34 13.77 10.87 12.23
N HIS A 35 13.33 10.91 10.97
CA HIS A 35 13.61 9.87 9.99
C HIS A 35 15.06 9.99 9.48
N ASP A 36 15.72 8.86 9.31
CA ASP A 36 17.06 8.80 8.72
C ASP A 36 17.04 9.47 7.33
N ALA A 37 18.09 10.26 7.05
CA ALA A 37 18.22 11.02 5.80
C ALA A 37 18.12 10.16 4.52
N ARG A 38 18.47 8.88 4.59
CA ARG A 38 18.32 7.93 3.46
C ARG A 38 16.87 7.73 3.04
N PHE A 39 15.88 8.09 3.87
CA PHE A 39 14.47 7.97 3.59
C PHE A 39 13.79 9.27 3.18
N TYR A 40 14.53 10.35 2.96
CA TYR A 40 13.93 11.64 2.56
C TYR A 40 13.19 11.57 1.21
N ASN A 41 13.52 10.60 0.37
CA ASN A 41 12.81 10.33 -0.89
C ASN A 41 11.88 9.11 -0.78
N SER A 42 11.47 8.73 0.40
CA SER A 42 10.57 7.59 0.58
C SER A 42 9.15 8.03 0.87
N LEU A 43 8.19 7.25 0.40
CA LEU A 43 6.84 7.26 0.93
C LEU A 43 6.87 6.56 2.29
N ILE A 44 6.36 7.24 3.31
CA ILE A 44 6.27 6.67 4.66
C ILE A 44 4.84 6.17 4.87
N VAL A 45 4.71 4.89 5.14
CA VAL A 45 3.42 4.20 5.28
C VAL A 45 3.29 3.71 6.71
N ASP A 46 2.14 3.98 7.33
CA ASP A 46 1.84 3.55 8.69
C ASP A 46 1.23 2.13 8.71
N GLY A 47 1.62 1.34 9.69
CA GLY A 47 1.10 0.00 9.90
C GLY A 47 1.20 -0.47 11.34
N VAL A 48 0.55 -1.59 11.60
CA VAL A 48 0.56 -2.22 12.93
C VAL A 48 1.07 -3.64 12.86
N ASP A 49 1.57 -4.15 14.00
CA ASP A 49 1.75 -5.57 14.15
C ASP A 49 0.98 -6.10 15.37
N VAL A 50 0.40 -7.29 15.21
CA VAL A 50 -0.56 -7.83 16.16
C VAL A 50 -0.39 -9.33 16.38
N SER A 51 -0.93 -9.79 17.50
CA SER A 51 -0.93 -11.20 17.90
C SER A 51 -2.13 -11.49 18.79
N ILE A 52 -2.17 -12.64 19.43
CA ILE A 52 -3.19 -12.99 20.44
C ILE A 52 -3.33 -11.93 21.55
N TYR A 53 -2.36 -11.06 21.74
CA TYR A 53 -2.40 -10.05 22.79
C TYR A 53 -3.34 -8.88 22.50
N GLN A 54 -3.77 -8.72 21.25
CA GLN A 54 -4.72 -7.70 20.82
C GLN A 54 -6.16 -8.23 20.73
N ASP A 55 -6.39 -9.51 21.03
CA ASP A 55 -7.71 -10.16 20.94
C ASP A 55 -8.49 -9.80 19.66
N ASP A 56 -9.82 -9.80 19.70
CA ASP A 56 -10.73 -9.45 18.59
C ASP A 56 -11.20 -7.98 18.62
N ASP A 57 -10.60 -7.15 19.46
CA ASP A 57 -11.06 -5.78 19.76
C ASP A 57 -10.63 -4.75 18.71
N ILE A 58 -9.88 -5.12 17.66
CA ILE A 58 -9.44 -4.17 16.64
C ILE A 58 -10.55 -3.94 15.62
N ASP A 59 -11.02 -2.68 15.51
CA ASP A 59 -11.81 -2.22 14.37
C ASP A 59 -10.89 -1.93 13.17
N TRP A 60 -10.72 -2.94 12.32
CA TRP A 60 -9.83 -2.85 11.17
C TRP A 60 -10.28 -1.82 10.12
N ASN A 61 -11.59 -1.57 10.00
CA ASN A 61 -12.09 -0.52 9.10
C ASN A 61 -11.72 0.86 9.65
N ALA A 62 -11.98 1.11 10.93
CA ALA A 62 -11.60 2.36 11.57
C ALA A 62 -10.06 2.54 11.59
N ALA A 63 -9.28 1.47 11.74
CA ALA A 63 -7.83 1.50 11.60
C ALA A 63 -7.42 1.96 10.19
N LYS A 64 -8.01 1.39 9.15
CA LYS A 64 -7.76 1.80 7.75
C LYS A 64 -8.16 3.25 7.51
N GLU A 65 -9.33 3.67 8.00
CA GLU A 65 -9.82 5.05 7.92
C GLU A 65 -8.90 6.05 8.63
N SER A 66 -8.20 5.62 9.66
CA SER A 66 -7.21 6.43 10.38
C SER A 66 -5.85 6.53 9.69
N GLY A 67 -5.66 5.87 8.54
CA GLY A 67 -4.44 5.89 7.75
C GLY A 67 -3.45 4.78 8.11
N ILE A 68 -3.92 3.68 8.73
CA ILE A 68 -3.13 2.45 8.84
C ILE A 68 -3.31 1.66 7.55
N ASP A 69 -2.24 1.42 6.84
CA ASP A 69 -2.29 0.82 5.51
C ASP A 69 -1.80 -0.63 5.48
N PHE A 70 -1.03 -1.06 6.46
CA PHE A 70 -0.57 -2.44 6.53
C PHE A 70 -0.68 -3.04 7.93
N ALA A 71 -0.73 -4.37 7.97
CA ALA A 71 -0.72 -5.15 9.20
C ALA A 71 0.19 -6.37 9.08
N ILE A 72 0.99 -6.64 10.11
CA ILE A 72 1.86 -7.81 10.19
C ILE A 72 1.39 -8.66 11.37
N MET A 73 0.91 -9.87 11.12
CA MET A 73 0.22 -10.69 12.12
C MET A 73 1.04 -11.91 12.52
N ARG A 74 1.07 -12.24 13.81
CA ARG A 74 1.77 -13.43 14.27
C ARG A 74 1.07 -14.70 13.80
N VAL A 75 1.72 -15.44 12.89
CA VAL A 75 1.21 -16.73 12.41
C VAL A 75 1.56 -17.88 13.35
N SER A 76 2.73 -17.81 14.00
CA SER A 76 3.22 -18.86 14.87
C SER A 76 4.23 -18.36 15.90
N LEU A 77 4.46 -19.19 16.89
CA LEU A 77 5.47 -18.94 17.92
C LEU A 77 6.18 -20.21 18.34
N THR A 78 7.43 -20.06 18.76
CA THR A 78 8.20 -21.10 19.43
C THR A 78 8.24 -20.81 20.92
N ARG A 79 7.74 -21.75 21.74
CA ARG A 79 7.79 -21.63 23.20
C ARG A 79 9.23 -21.56 23.70
N ASN A 80 9.53 -20.54 24.47
CA ASN A 80 10.87 -20.20 24.93
C ASN A 80 11.62 -21.35 25.64
N ILE A 81 10.94 -22.10 26.52
CA ILE A 81 11.56 -23.16 27.34
C ILE A 81 11.50 -24.52 26.64
N THR A 82 10.35 -24.87 26.07
CA THR A 82 10.11 -26.20 25.51
C THR A 82 10.54 -26.34 24.06
N GLY A 83 10.62 -25.20 23.33
CA GLY A 83 10.84 -25.19 21.89
C GLY A 83 9.66 -25.75 21.09
N THR A 84 8.48 -25.83 21.69
CA THR A 84 7.25 -26.28 21.04
C THR A 84 6.77 -25.21 20.08
N LEU A 85 6.42 -25.63 18.86
CA LEU A 85 5.84 -24.76 17.84
C LEU A 85 4.33 -24.71 18.01
N GLU A 86 3.79 -23.51 18.08
CA GLU A 86 2.35 -23.28 18.23
C GLU A 86 1.86 -22.27 17.19
N THR A 87 0.60 -22.40 16.78
CA THR A 87 -0.07 -21.39 15.94
C THR A 87 -0.64 -20.31 16.87
N ASP A 88 -0.53 -19.05 16.47
CA ASP A 88 -1.25 -17.99 17.15
C ASP A 88 -2.76 -18.16 16.95
N SER A 89 -3.52 -18.17 18.04
CA SER A 89 -4.95 -18.49 17.98
C SER A 89 -5.79 -17.40 17.30
N MET A 90 -5.33 -16.14 17.32
CA MET A 90 -6.01 -15.01 16.70
C MET A 90 -5.57 -14.75 15.25
N PHE A 91 -4.52 -15.44 14.77
CA PHE A 91 -3.97 -15.19 13.44
C PHE A 91 -5.03 -15.22 12.33
N ARG A 92 -5.86 -16.25 12.30
CA ARG A 92 -6.88 -16.41 11.25
C ARG A 92 -7.86 -15.23 11.23
N GLU A 93 -8.27 -14.79 12.39
CA GLU A 93 -9.24 -13.71 12.55
C GLU A 93 -8.66 -12.37 12.18
N HIS A 94 -7.50 -12.02 12.74
CA HIS A 94 -6.78 -10.80 12.38
C HIS A 94 -6.50 -10.73 10.88
N TYR A 95 -5.97 -11.80 10.29
CA TYR A 95 -5.67 -11.84 8.86
C TYR A 95 -6.91 -11.59 8.00
N LYS A 96 -8.01 -12.30 8.32
CA LYS A 96 -9.25 -12.13 7.57
C LYS A 96 -9.78 -10.70 7.68
N ASN A 97 -9.88 -10.19 8.89
CA ASN A 97 -10.48 -8.88 9.15
C ASN A 97 -9.62 -7.73 8.60
N ALA A 98 -8.29 -7.82 8.72
CA ALA A 98 -7.37 -6.86 8.12
C ALA A 98 -7.46 -6.87 6.58
N LYS A 99 -7.49 -8.05 5.96
CA LYS A 99 -7.64 -8.18 4.50
C LYS A 99 -8.99 -7.66 4.02
N ASP A 100 -10.07 -7.96 4.72
CA ASP A 100 -11.42 -7.46 4.39
C ASP A 100 -11.53 -5.93 4.50
N ALA A 101 -10.74 -5.32 5.38
CA ALA A 101 -10.61 -3.86 5.52
C ALA A 101 -9.66 -3.23 4.48
N GLY A 102 -9.06 -4.01 3.58
CA GLY A 102 -8.16 -3.54 2.54
C GLY A 102 -6.73 -3.22 3.02
N MET A 103 -6.31 -3.81 4.15
CA MET A 103 -4.92 -3.70 4.62
C MET A 103 -3.98 -4.53 3.76
N MET A 104 -2.79 -4.03 3.52
CA MET A 104 -1.69 -4.83 3.01
C MET A 104 -1.17 -5.74 4.12
N CYS A 105 -1.23 -7.06 3.90
CA CYS A 105 -0.94 -8.04 4.94
C CYS A 105 0.46 -8.62 4.84
N GLY A 106 1.10 -8.82 6.00
CA GLY A 106 2.29 -9.62 6.22
C GLY A 106 2.13 -10.50 7.45
N VAL A 107 3.11 -11.35 7.72
CA VAL A 107 3.05 -12.23 8.89
C VAL A 107 4.40 -12.36 9.58
N TYR A 108 4.39 -12.71 10.86
CA TYR A 108 5.62 -13.04 11.57
C TYR A 108 5.53 -14.33 12.38
N ALA A 109 6.67 -14.98 12.56
CA ALA A 109 6.86 -16.14 13.40
C ALA A 109 7.79 -15.75 14.56
N PHE A 110 7.29 -15.77 15.80
CA PHE A 110 8.11 -15.55 16.99
C PHE A 110 9.10 -16.69 17.17
N SER A 111 10.37 -16.39 17.06
CA SER A 111 11.46 -17.36 16.96
C SER A 111 12.22 -17.55 18.25
N GLN A 112 12.61 -18.80 18.50
CA GLN A 112 13.60 -19.20 19.50
C GLN A 112 14.65 -20.13 18.88
N ALA A 113 14.96 -19.91 17.60
CA ALA A 113 15.93 -20.69 16.86
C ALA A 113 17.36 -20.41 17.37
N ALA A 114 18.09 -21.45 17.74
CA ALA A 114 19.48 -21.38 18.16
C ALA A 114 20.43 -22.08 17.17
N SER A 115 19.92 -22.48 16.01
CA SER A 115 20.68 -23.12 14.94
C SER A 115 19.96 -22.97 13.59
N ALA A 116 20.67 -23.21 12.49
CA ALA A 116 20.09 -23.24 11.15
C ALA A 116 18.96 -24.26 11.02
N GLU A 117 19.04 -25.41 11.69
CA GLU A 117 17.99 -26.43 11.70
C GLU A 117 16.72 -25.91 12.37
N ASP A 118 16.84 -25.25 13.52
CA ASP A 118 15.73 -24.62 14.23
C ASP A 118 15.06 -23.55 13.34
N GLY A 119 15.84 -22.63 12.72
CA GLY A 119 15.31 -21.61 11.83
C GLY A 119 14.52 -22.18 10.67
N ALA A 120 15.08 -23.18 9.97
CA ALA A 120 14.38 -23.87 8.90
C ALA A 120 13.11 -24.61 9.38
N ARG A 121 13.11 -25.17 10.59
CA ARG A 121 11.97 -25.86 11.19
C ARG A 121 10.83 -24.89 11.52
N GLU A 122 11.16 -23.74 12.09
CA GLU A 122 10.18 -22.68 12.40
C GLU A 122 9.56 -22.11 11.12
N ALA A 123 10.36 -21.84 10.09
CA ALA A 123 9.89 -21.41 8.78
C ALA A 123 8.92 -22.41 8.13
N ARG A 124 9.27 -23.72 8.12
CA ARG A 124 8.39 -24.75 7.59
C ARG A 124 7.06 -24.82 8.36
N PHE A 125 7.11 -24.62 9.67
CA PHE A 125 5.90 -24.60 10.49
C PHE A 125 5.02 -23.41 10.14
N ALA A 126 5.56 -22.18 10.10
CA ALA A 126 4.84 -20.96 9.72
C ALA A 126 4.17 -21.12 8.34
N VAL A 127 4.96 -21.51 7.32
CA VAL A 127 4.43 -21.73 5.96
C VAL A 127 3.34 -22.81 5.93
N SER A 128 3.49 -23.89 6.75
CA SER A 128 2.45 -24.91 6.82
C SER A 128 1.12 -24.38 7.37
N ARG A 129 1.17 -23.37 8.26
CA ARG A 129 -0.05 -22.71 8.79
C ARG A 129 -0.71 -21.84 7.73
N LEU A 130 0.09 -21.05 6.99
CA LEU A 130 -0.40 -20.26 5.86
C LEU A 130 -1.10 -21.16 4.82
N LYS A 131 -0.41 -22.19 4.34
CA LYS A 131 -0.97 -23.15 3.37
C LYS A 131 -2.25 -23.83 3.85
N LYS A 132 -2.34 -24.18 5.14
CA LYS A 132 -3.56 -24.76 5.71
C LYS A 132 -4.77 -23.83 5.66
N LEU A 133 -4.53 -22.53 5.66
CA LEU A 133 -5.56 -21.50 5.55
C LEU A 133 -5.79 -21.03 4.10
N GLY A 134 -5.08 -21.61 3.13
CA GLY A 134 -5.14 -21.22 1.73
C GLY A 134 -4.49 -19.85 1.45
N ILE A 135 -3.55 -19.44 2.31
CA ILE A 135 -2.82 -18.17 2.13
C ILE A 135 -1.53 -18.49 1.36
N GLY A 136 -1.49 -18.11 0.10
CA GLY A 136 -0.33 -18.25 -0.80
C GLY A 136 0.58 -17.02 -0.79
N PRO A 137 1.71 -17.07 -1.53
CA PRO A 137 2.55 -15.90 -1.75
C PRO A 137 1.80 -14.72 -2.38
N GLU A 138 0.82 -15.02 -3.22
CA GLU A 138 -0.07 -14.06 -3.89
C GLU A 138 -1.04 -13.36 -2.93
N ASP A 139 -1.14 -13.82 -1.71
CA ASP A 139 -2.02 -13.26 -0.68
C ASP A 139 -1.30 -12.33 0.30
N LEU A 140 0.05 -12.31 0.27
CA LEU A 140 0.86 -11.52 1.18
C LEU A 140 1.62 -10.39 0.45
N MET A 141 1.21 -9.16 0.73
CA MET A 141 1.90 -7.97 0.22
C MET A 141 3.26 -7.77 0.91
N LEU A 142 3.35 -8.08 2.19
CA LEU A 142 4.56 -7.99 3.00
C LEU A 142 5.13 -9.39 3.31
N PRO A 143 6.42 -9.49 3.67
CA PRO A 143 7.10 -10.75 3.93
C PRO A 143 6.53 -11.60 5.06
N VAL A 144 7.03 -12.84 5.11
CA VAL A 144 7.02 -13.70 6.31
C VAL A 144 8.28 -13.39 7.11
N TYR A 145 8.12 -12.75 8.26
CA TYR A 145 9.23 -12.33 9.11
C TYR A 145 9.58 -13.37 10.16
N MET A 146 10.87 -13.53 10.40
CA MET A 146 11.40 -14.12 11.63
C MET A 146 11.46 -13.02 12.69
N ASP A 147 10.63 -13.09 13.71
CA ASP A 147 10.70 -12.22 14.87
C ASP A 147 11.71 -12.81 15.85
N TYR A 148 12.87 -12.16 15.93
CA TYR A 148 14.05 -12.71 16.60
C TYR A 148 14.51 -11.81 17.73
N GLU A 149 14.12 -12.17 18.93
CA GLU A 149 14.40 -11.38 20.13
C GLU A 149 14.63 -12.21 21.39
N PHE A 150 15.37 -11.62 22.34
CA PHE A 150 15.56 -12.24 23.63
C PHE A 150 14.34 -12.05 24.54
N LEU A 151 13.87 -13.13 25.11
CA LEU A 151 13.03 -13.07 26.29
C LEU A 151 13.92 -13.16 27.53
N ASN A 152 13.84 -12.17 28.42
CA ASN A 152 14.54 -12.13 29.71
C ASN A 152 14.00 -13.19 30.69
N LYS A 153 13.97 -14.47 30.26
CA LYS A 153 13.50 -15.59 31.10
C LYS A 153 14.61 -16.61 31.31
N ASN A 154 14.80 -17.00 32.56
CA ASN A 154 15.69 -18.11 32.89
C ASN A 154 15.27 -19.37 32.13
N GLY A 155 16.21 -20.03 31.46
CA GLY A 155 15.97 -21.24 30.66
C GLY A 155 15.67 -20.99 29.18
N SER A 156 15.83 -19.77 28.69
CA SER A 156 15.71 -19.48 27.24
C SER A 156 16.68 -20.31 26.42
N LYS A 157 16.23 -20.85 25.29
CA LYS A 157 17.08 -21.52 24.29
C LYS A 157 18.18 -20.60 23.76
N LEU A 158 17.91 -19.29 23.70
CA LEU A 158 18.85 -18.29 23.20
C LEU A 158 19.92 -17.86 24.24
N ARG A 159 19.96 -18.47 25.42
CA ARG A 159 20.89 -18.05 26.48
C ARG A 159 22.37 -18.08 26.07
N ASN A 160 22.72 -19.03 25.20
CA ASN A 160 24.12 -19.21 24.73
C ASN A 160 24.23 -18.93 23.23
N LEU A 161 23.29 -18.17 22.65
CA LEU A 161 23.28 -17.83 21.24
C LEU A 161 24.56 -17.05 20.89
N THR A 162 25.26 -17.48 19.85
CA THR A 162 26.36 -16.74 19.24
C THR A 162 25.87 -15.95 18.04
N GLU A 163 26.62 -14.97 17.60
CA GLU A 163 26.32 -14.23 16.37
C GLU A 163 26.28 -15.17 15.15
N GLU A 164 27.23 -16.10 15.06
CA GLU A 164 27.31 -17.10 13.98
C GLU A 164 26.03 -17.97 13.94
N ASP A 165 25.58 -18.48 15.08
CA ASP A 165 24.38 -19.30 15.18
C ASP A 165 23.12 -18.50 14.84
N ALA A 166 23.05 -17.24 15.30
CA ALA A 166 21.93 -16.35 15.00
C ALA A 166 21.80 -16.06 13.49
N ILE A 167 22.92 -15.69 12.86
CA ILE A 167 22.98 -15.44 11.42
C ILE A 167 22.60 -16.73 10.64
N ALA A 168 23.13 -17.88 11.06
CA ALA A 168 22.83 -19.17 10.42
C ALA A 168 21.36 -19.54 10.54
N ALA A 169 20.74 -19.31 11.71
CA ALA A 169 19.33 -19.56 11.96
C ALA A 169 18.44 -18.64 11.08
N ALA A 170 18.74 -17.36 11.06
CA ALA A 170 17.98 -16.37 10.28
C ALA A 170 18.09 -16.63 8.77
N LYS A 171 19.30 -16.92 8.26
CA LYS A 171 19.51 -17.30 6.85
C LYS A 171 18.72 -18.57 6.48
N ALA A 172 18.72 -19.57 7.35
CA ALA A 172 17.99 -20.81 7.11
C ALA A 172 16.47 -20.60 7.14
N PHE A 173 15.96 -19.73 8.02
CA PHE A 173 14.56 -19.32 8.04
C PHE A 173 14.18 -18.64 6.71
N CYS A 174 14.87 -17.58 6.34
CA CYS A 174 14.59 -16.80 5.13
C CYS A 174 14.65 -17.68 3.87
N LYS A 175 15.73 -18.46 3.70
CA LYS A 175 15.87 -19.39 2.58
C LYS A 175 14.73 -20.40 2.51
N THR A 176 14.26 -20.89 3.66
CA THR A 176 13.16 -21.83 3.70
C THR A 176 11.85 -21.18 3.28
N VAL A 177 11.54 -19.97 3.80
CA VAL A 177 10.36 -19.18 3.40
C VAL A 177 10.37 -18.94 1.91
N GLN A 178 11.49 -18.43 1.36
CA GLN A 178 11.67 -18.14 -0.06
C GLN A 178 11.53 -19.38 -0.94
N SER A 179 11.96 -20.55 -0.47
CA SER A 179 11.81 -21.82 -1.21
C SER A 179 10.34 -22.23 -1.43
N TYR A 180 9.42 -21.64 -0.70
CA TYR A 180 7.97 -21.78 -0.88
C TYR A 180 7.33 -20.64 -1.66
N GLY A 181 8.13 -19.70 -2.18
CA GLY A 181 7.70 -18.58 -3.01
C GLY A 181 7.27 -17.33 -2.24
N TYR A 182 7.33 -17.32 -0.90
CA TYR A 182 7.05 -16.13 -0.10
C TYR A 182 8.29 -15.27 0.02
N ASP A 183 8.11 -13.95 0.12
CA ASP A 183 9.17 -13.07 0.54
C ASP A 183 9.49 -13.29 2.01
N ALA A 184 10.75 -13.10 2.37
CA ALA A 184 11.24 -13.32 3.72
C ALA A 184 11.81 -12.04 4.33
N GLY A 185 11.67 -11.91 5.64
CA GLY A 185 12.25 -10.81 6.39
C GLY A 185 12.68 -11.21 7.79
N ILE A 186 13.36 -10.29 8.45
CA ILE A 186 13.82 -10.43 9.82
C ILE A 186 13.39 -9.20 10.60
N TYR A 187 12.68 -9.44 11.70
CA TYR A 187 12.45 -8.43 12.73
C TYR A 187 13.36 -8.69 13.91
N ALA A 188 13.98 -7.64 14.41
CA ALA A 188 14.68 -7.61 15.66
C ALA A 188 14.80 -6.18 16.20
N ASN A 189 15.06 -6.03 17.51
CA ASN A 189 15.42 -4.73 18.03
C ASN A 189 16.84 -4.32 17.63
N SER A 190 17.14 -3.03 17.75
CA SER A 190 18.45 -2.45 17.35
C SER A 190 19.64 -3.11 18.06
N PHE A 191 19.47 -3.51 19.33
CA PHE A 191 20.51 -4.22 20.07
C PHE A 191 20.78 -5.60 19.47
N PHE A 192 19.74 -6.36 19.11
CA PHE A 192 19.90 -7.69 18.53
C PHE A 192 20.52 -7.62 17.13
N PHE A 193 20.09 -6.65 16.31
CA PHE A 193 20.74 -6.41 15.01
C PHE A 193 22.23 -6.10 15.15
N ALA A 194 22.61 -5.26 16.11
CA ALA A 194 24.00 -4.84 16.28
C ALA A 194 24.92 -5.95 16.83
N ASN A 195 24.40 -6.85 17.68
CA ASN A 195 25.22 -7.80 18.43
C ASN A 195 25.11 -9.26 17.96
N TYR A 196 24.05 -9.58 17.17
CA TYR A 196 23.78 -10.96 16.77
C TYR A 196 23.47 -11.13 15.27
N LEU A 197 23.23 -10.05 14.53
CA LEU A 197 22.89 -10.11 13.12
C LEU A 197 23.78 -9.20 12.24
N ASN A 198 24.97 -8.83 12.75
CA ASN A 198 25.94 -7.99 12.03
C ASN A 198 25.30 -6.76 11.36
N ASN A 199 24.36 -6.10 12.03
CA ASN A 199 23.55 -5.00 11.48
C ASN A 199 22.86 -5.32 10.14
N GLY A 200 22.57 -6.56 9.88
CA GLY A 200 21.93 -7.00 8.63
C GLY A 200 22.88 -7.19 7.45
N ALA A 201 24.18 -6.95 7.60
CA ALA A 201 25.15 -7.00 6.49
C ALA A 201 25.33 -8.40 5.87
N ASP A 202 24.98 -9.44 6.59
CA ASP A 202 25.07 -10.83 6.15
C ASP A 202 23.88 -11.32 5.33
N PHE A 203 22.86 -10.50 5.12
CA PHE A 203 21.66 -10.82 4.36
C PHE A 203 21.64 -10.09 3.02
N ASN A 204 21.15 -10.74 1.99
CA ASN A 204 20.99 -10.15 0.66
C ASN A 204 19.84 -9.13 0.66
N ASP A 205 19.75 -8.34 -0.41
CA ASP A 205 18.74 -7.28 -0.55
C ASP A 205 17.31 -7.84 -0.70
N ASP A 206 17.16 -9.12 -1.04
CA ASP A 206 15.90 -9.84 -1.11
C ASP A 206 15.35 -10.28 0.27
N VAL A 207 16.10 -10.01 1.36
CA VAL A 207 15.65 -10.19 2.74
C VAL A 207 15.29 -8.83 3.34
N ASP A 208 14.03 -8.63 3.64
CA ASP A 208 13.51 -7.41 4.25
C ASP A 208 13.91 -7.31 5.74
N LEU A 209 14.38 -6.14 6.18
CA LEU A 209 14.78 -5.93 7.57
C LEU A 209 13.85 -4.93 8.25
N TRP A 210 13.28 -5.36 9.36
CA TRP A 210 12.35 -4.61 10.19
C TRP A 210 12.95 -4.42 11.58
N ILE A 211 13.28 -3.17 11.94
CA ILE A 211 13.95 -2.84 13.20
C ILE A 211 12.96 -2.31 14.23
N ALA A 212 13.12 -2.74 15.49
CA ALA A 212 12.41 -2.14 16.61
C ALA A 212 13.36 -1.22 17.41
N GLN A 213 12.93 0.01 17.60
CA GLN A 213 13.57 0.95 18.51
C GLN A 213 12.56 2.02 18.94
N TYR A 214 12.20 2.02 20.22
CA TYR A 214 11.22 2.96 20.79
C TYR A 214 11.91 4.25 21.19
N SER A 215 12.12 5.13 20.23
CA SER A 215 12.82 6.42 20.39
C SER A 215 12.39 7.37 19.27
N ASP A 216 12.79 8.65 19.38
CA ASP A 216 12.45 9.66 18.38
C ASP A 216 13.26 9.51 17.09
N SER A 217 14.35 8.74 17.11
CA SER A 217 15.21 8.49 15.94
C SER A 217 15.92 7.15 16.06
N ILE A 218 16.38 6.62 14.93
CA ILE A 218 17.22 5.41 14.89
C ILE A 218 18.66 5.76 14.54
N GLY A 219 19.57 5.44 15.47
CA GLY A 219 21.03 5.53 15.24
C GLY A 219 21.65 4.24 14.71
N SER A 220 20.87 3.29 14.19
CA SER A 220 21.37 1.99 13.73
C SER A 220 22.02 2.05 12.36
N LYS A 221 23.04 1.21 12.16
CA LYS A 221 23.68 0.96 10.86
C LYS A 221 22.90 -0.06 10.00
N CYS A 222 21.87 -0.67 10.55
CA CYS A 222 21.05 -1.64 9.83
C CYS A 222 20.37 -0.98 8.62
N ARG A 223 20.29 -1.72 7.50
CA ARG A 223 19.60 -1.27 6.27
C ARG A 223 18.09 -1.57 6.33
N TYR A 224 17.44 -1.24 7.42
CA TYR A 224 16.00 -1.51 7.57
C TYR A 224 15.15 -0.76 6.52
N THR A 225 14.00 -1.34 6.23
CA THR A 225 12.92 -0.72 5.44
C THR A 225 11.68 -0.47 6.29
N LYS A 226 11.60 -1.07 7.49
CA LYS A 226 10.52 -0.87 8.44
C LYS A 226 11.05 -0.58 9.82
N TRP A 227 10.33 0.28 10.52
CA TRP A 227 10.66 0.70 11.88
C TRP A 227 9.45 0.58 12.80
N GLN A 228 9.51 -0.35 13.77
CA GLN A 228 8.58 -0.38 14.90
C GLN A 228 9.04 0.67 15.92
N TYR A 229 8.30 1.76 16.01
CA TYR A 229 8.72 2.92 16.78
C TYR A 229 8.02 3.06 18.14
N SER A 230 6.93 2.34 18.36
CA SER A 230 6.23 2.29 19.64
C SER A 230 5.50 0.96 19.83
N SER A 231 5.33 0.54 21.08
CA SER A 231 4.54 -0.62 21.51
C SER A 231 3.31 -0.21 22.32
N SER A 232 2.86 1.02 22.18
CA SER A 232 1.79 1.58 23.03
C SER A 232 0.79 2.44 22.27
N ALA A 233 0.77 2.32 20.93
CA ALA A 233 -0.17 3.03 20.11
C ALA A 233 -1.62 2.55 20.33
N ARG A 234 -2.58 3.45 20.12
CA ARG A 234 -4.01 3.11 20.08
C ARG A 234 -4.48 3.17 18.63
N VAL A 235 -5.11 2.13 18.17
CA VAL A 235 -5.70 2.05 16.82
C VAL A 235 -7.20 1.99 16.97
N ALA A 236 -7.88 3.02 16.48
CA ALA A 236 -9.32 3.23 16.54
C ALA A 236 -9.92 3.24 17.96
N ASP A 237 -11.04 3.92 18.10
CA ASP A 237 -11.73 4.11 19.37
C ASP A 237 -12.50 2.82 19.74
N THR A 238 -11.77 1.82 20.21
CA THR A 238 -12.37 0.64 20.76
C THR A 238 -12.84 0.98 22.18
N ASN A 239 -14.11 0.74 22.47
CA ASN A 239 -14.73 1.00 23.78
C ASN A 239 -14.18 0.10 24.90
N SER A 240 -13.06 -0.58 24.73
CA SER A 240 -12.47 -1.49 25.69
C SER A 240 -11.27 -0.88 26.41
N SER A 241 -11.25 -1.00 27.71
CA SER A 241 -10.42 -0.24 28.64
C SER A 241 -9.03 -0.81 28.91
N SER A 242 -8.56 -1.83 28.22
CA SER A 242 -7.29 -2.49 28.55
C SER A 242 -6.49 -3.12 27.43
N ALA A 243 -7.08 -3.37 26.25
CA ALA A 243 -6.41 -4.03 25.12
C ALA A 243 -5.84 -3.05 24.07
N ASP A 244 -5.90 -1.78 24.35
CA ASP A 244 -5.79 -0.68 23.39
C ASP A 244 -4.37 -0.39 22.90
N ARG A 245 -3.39 -1.25 23.19
CA ARG A 245 -2.01 -1.02 22.81
C ARG A 245 -1.59 -1.98 21.74
N VAL A 246 -1.29 -1.43 20.58
CA VAL A 246 -0.69 -2.14 19.45
C VAL A 246 0.71 -1.61 19.18
N ASP A 247 1.52 -2.45 18.61
CA ASP A 247 2.80 -2.06 18.07
C ASP A 247 2.57 -1.34 16.74
N ILE A 248 3.21 -0.15 16.59
CA ILE A 248 3.02 0.69 15.41
C ILE A 248 4.34 0.89 14.68
N ASN A 249 4.22 0.98 13.36
CA ASN A 249 5.34 0.84 12.45
C ASN A 249 5.30 1.86 11.33
N TYR A 250 6.48 2.29 10.88
CA TYR A 250 6.69 2.90 9.57
C TYR A 250 7.23 1.87 8.58
N TRP A 251 6.75 1.94 7.35
CA TRP A 251 7.35 1.30 6.19
C TRP A 251 7.81 2.36 5.21
N TYR A 252 9.07 2.31 4.82
CA TYR A 252 9.73 3.24 3.90
C TYR A 252 9.77 2.62 2.52
N ILE A 253 9.04 3.21 1.57
CA ILE A 253 9.00 2.78 0.18
C ILE A 253 9.73 3.82 -0.65
N ASP A 254 10.83 3.43 -1.28
CA ASP A 254 11.62 4.33 -2.10
C ASP A 254 10.79 4.87 -3.27
N LYS A 255 10.92 6.18 -3.51
CA LYS A 255 10.28 6.88 -4.64
C LYS A 255 11.28 7.18 -5.77
N GLU A 256 12.50 6.68 -5.73
CA GLU A 256 13.38 6.77 -6.88
C GLU A 256 12.83 5.95 -8.05
N THR A 257 12.85 6.53 -9.24
CA THR A 257 12.39 5.84 -10.45
C THR A 257 13.55 5.14 -11.12
N GLU A 258 13.39 3.86 -11.42
CA GLU A 258 14.29 3.12 -12.29
C GLU A 258 13.67 2.95 -13.69
N GLU A 259 14.49 2.72 -14.70
CA GLU A 259 13.95 2.32 -16.01
C GLU A 259 13.36 0.92 -15.90
N SER A 260 12.07 0.81 -16.17
CA SER A 260 11.37 -0.46 -16.25
C SER A 260 10.83 -0.69 -17.66
N ALA A 261 10.97 -1.92 -18.14
CA ALA A 261 10.35 -2.34 -19.39
C ALA A 261 8.85 -2.69 -19.22
N ILE A 262 8.37 -2.67 -17.98
CA ILE A 262 6.97 -2.98 -17.66
C ILE A 262 6.18 -1.67 -17.71
N ASN A 263 5.15 -1.68 -18.53
CA ASN A 263 4.23 -0.53 -18.69
C ASN A 263 2.98 -0.75 -17.85
N ILE A 264 2.55 0.30 -17.17
CA ILE A 264 1.32 0.33 -16.38
C ILE A 264 0.41 1.37 -17.01
N SER A 265 -0.84 0.97 -17.28
CA SER A 265 -1.87 1.83 -17.85
C SER A 265 -3.21 1.59 -17.13
N GLY A 266 -4.17 2.47 -17.31
CA GLY A 266 -5.49 2.38 -16.70
C GLY A 266 -5.91 3.70 -16.04
N SER A 267 -7.18 3.84 -15.63
CA SER A 267 -7.64 5.05 -14.95
C SER A 267 -7.26 5.05 -13.48
N THR A 268 -6.52 6.07 -13.04
CA THR A 268 -6.24 6.32 -11.62
C THR A 268 -7.34 7.14 -10.94
N ASN A 269 -8.31 7.63 -11.71
CA ASN A 269 -9.49 8.30 -11.15
C ASN A 269 -10.50 7.24 -10.69
N VAL A 270 -10.76 7.18 -9.40
CA VAL A 270 -11.70 6.25 -8.80
C VAL A 270 -12.77 7.00 -8.01
N GLU A 271 -13.99 6.47 -8.01
CA GLU A 271 -15.10 7.04 -7.23
C GLU A 271 -14.91 6.69 -5.75
N TYR A 272 -15.12 7.66 -4.88
CA TYR A 272 -15.20 7.40 -3.45
C TYR A 272 -16.44 6.58 -3.10
N THR A 273 -16.24 5.41 -2.51
CA THR A 273 -17.32 4.47 -2.17
C THR A 273 -17.56 4.35 -0.66
N GLY A 274 -16.82 5.10 0.15
CA GLY A 274 -16.79 4.91 1.61
C GLY A 274 -15.98 3.68 2.06
N LYS A 275 -15.27 3.04 1.13
CA LYS A 275 -14.39 1.89 1.38
C LYS A 275 -13.09 2.07 0.61
N PRO A 276 -12.01 1.34 0.98
CA PRO A 276 -10.80 1.33 0.19
C PRO A 276 -11.08 0.99 -1.27
N VAL A 277 -10.55 1.80 -2.17
CA VAL A 277 -10.71 1.63 -3.62
C VAL A 277 -9.36 1.47 -4.28
N LEU A 278 -9.32 0.62 -5.29
CA LEU A 278 -8.16 0.41 -6.14
C LEU A 278 -8.54 0.71 -7.59
N PRO A 279 -7.64 1.29 -8.38
CA PRO A 279 -7.85 1.52 -9.80
C PRO A 279 -7.81 0.19 -10.57
N ASP A 280 -8.54 0.14 -11.69
CA ASP A 280 -8.44 -0.95 -12.65
C ASP A 280 -7.23 -0.68 -13.55
N LEU A 281 -6.11 -1.35 -13.27
CA LEU A 281 -4.84 -1.16 -13.97
C LEU A 281 -4.55 -2.33 -14.89
N ARG A 282 -3.92 -2.01 -16.02
CA ARG A 282 -3.38 -2.97 -16.98
C ARG A 282 -1.87 -2.90 -16.98
N ILE A 283 -1.22 -4.02 -16.78
CA ILE A 283 0.23 -4.11 -16.69
C ILE A 283 0.74 -4.99 -17.80
N HIS A 284 1.73 -4.50 -18.55
CA HIS A 284 2.25 -5.16 -19.75
C HIS A 284 3.79 -5.18 -19.71
N ASP A 285 4.39 -6.35 -19.91
CA ASP A 285 5.84 -6.56 -19.85
C ASP A 285 6.59 -6.34 -21.18
N GLY A 286 5.90 -5.76 -22.17
CA GLY A 286 6.42 -5.60 -23.53
C GLY A 286 6.05 -6.78 -24.44
N GLN A 287 5.67 -7.94 -23.90
CA GLN A 287 5.31 -9.15 -24.68
C GLN A 287 3.86 -9.59 -24.40
N LYS A 288 3.39 -9.50 -23.16
CA LYS A 288 2.04 -9.94 -22.72
C LYS A 288 1.51 -9.06 -21.60
N TYR A 289 0.20 -9.09 -21.45
CA TYR A 289 -0.44 -8.56 -20.24
C TYR A 289 -0.14 -9.45 -19.04
N MET A 290 0.26 -8.82 -17.94
CA MET A 290 0.47 -9.48 -16.67
C MET A 290 -0.89 -9.76 -15.99
N ARG A 291 -0.95 -10.80 -15.17
CA ARG A 291 -2.18 -11.26 -14.51
C ARG A 291 -2.08 -11.06 -13.01
N GLU A 292 -3.05 -10.39 -12.45
CA GLU A 292 -3.18 -10.25 -11.00
C GLU A 292 -3.30 -11.64 -10.33
N GLY A 293 -2.68 -11.79 -9.15
CA GLY A 293 -2.61 -13.05 -8.41
C GLY A 293 -1.65 -14.09 -9.00
N VAL A 294 -1.00 -13.81 -10.13
CA VAL A 294 -0.06 -14.74 -10.80
C VAL A 294 1.28 -14.07 -11.08
N ASP A 295 1.24 -12.90 -11.71
CA ASP A 295 2.41 -12.14 -12.15
C ASP A 295 2.63 -10.91 -11.24
N TYR A 296 1.57 -10.38 -10.62
CA TYR A 296 1.62 -9.29 -9.63
C TYR A 296 0.44 -9.38 -8.66
N ILE A 297 0.54 -8.63 -7.56
CA ILE A 297 -0.56 -8.33 -6.63
C ILE A 297 -0.63 -6.82 -6.39
N ILE A 298 -1.81 -6.32 -6.02
CA ILE A 298 -2.07 -4.90 -5.83
C ILE A 298 -2.63 -4.63 -4.43
N GLY A 299 -2.17 -3.55 -3.81
CA GLY A 299 -2.66 -3.04 -2.52
C GLY A 299 -2.81 -1.54 -2.56
N GLY A 300 -3.51 -0.96 -1.60
CA GLY A 300 -3.76 0.46 -1.52
C GLY A 300 -3.08 1.13 -0.34
N ILE A 301 -2.47 2.27 -0.59
CA ILE A 301 -1.92 3.18 0.42
C ILE A 301 -2.79 4.42 0.42
N GLY A 302 -3.33 4.80 1.58
CA GLY A 302 -4.19 5.98 1.73
C GLY A 302 -5.47 5.95 0.89
N ASN A 303 -5.84 4.82 0.32
CA ASN A 303 -6.87 4.66 -0.72
C ASN A 303 -8.32 4.68 -0.20
N ILE A 304 -8.60 5.43 0.87
CA ILE A 304 -9.93 5.52 1.49
C ILE A 304 -10.49 6.94 1.56
N GLY A 305 -9.68 7.97 1.35
CA GLY A 305 -10.09 9.36 1.49
C GLY A 305 -9.58 10.24 0.35
N LYS A 306 -10.31 11.33 0.08
CA LYS A 306 -10.05 12.26 -1.01
C LYS A 306 -8.95 13.30 -0.76
N ASP A 307 -8.50 13.44 0.46
CA ASP A 307 -7.57 14.51 0.89
C ASP A 307 -6.18 13.98 1.27
N SER A 308 -5.90 12.70 1.00
CA SER A 308 -4.60 12.08 1.27
C SER A 308 -3.88 11.70 -0.02
N GLU A 309 -2.55 11.77 -0.01
CA GLU A 309 -1.76 11.10 -1.05
C GLU A 309 -2.13 9.61 -1.05
N SER A 310 -2.73 9.15 -2.15
CA SER A 310 -3.19 7.78 -2.29
C SER A 310 -2.45 7.10 -3.43
N TYR A 311 -2.09 5.84 -3.21
CA TYR A 311 -1.35 5.07 -4.21
C TYR A 311 -1.90 3.65 -4.33
N ALA A 312 -1.85 3.12 -5.55
CA ALA A 312 -1.85 1.68 -5.77
C ALA A 312 -0.40 1.19 -5.67
N TYR A 313 -0.14 0.30 -4.73
CA TYR A 313 1.12 -0.41 -4.59
C TYR A 313 1.03 -1.73 -5.32
N ILE A 314 1.81 -1.89 -6.37
CA ILE A 314 1.84 -3.10 -7.20
C ILE A 314 3.12 -3.84 -6.88
N LYS A 315 3.03 -5.11 -6.53
CA LYS A 315 4.17 -5.97 -6.23
C LYS A 315 4.27 -7.08 -7.24
N GLY A 316 5.45 -7.24 -7.86
CA GLY A 316 5.75 -8.38 -8.72
C GLY A 316 5.81 -9.69 -7.93
N ILE A 317 5.22 -10.75 -8.48
CA ILE A 317 5.27 -12.11 -7.93
C ILE A 317 5.54 -13.13 -9.05
N GLY A 318 5.75 -14.39 -8.70
CA GLY A 318 6.02 -15.42 -9.69
C GLY A 318 7.34 -15.19 -10.43
N ASP A 319 7.25 -14.95 -11.74
CA ASP A 319 8.40 -14.65 -12.59
C ASP A 319 8.84 -13.18 -12.54
N TYR A 320 8.14 -12.35 -11.78
CA TYR A 320 8.41 -10.93 -11.65
C TYR A 320 8.82 -10.57 -10.22
N GLU A 321 9.53 -9.47 -10.08
CA GLU A 321 9.95 -8.90 -8.79
C GLU A 321 9.88 -7.37 -8.84
N GLY A 322 10.14 -6.72 -7.69
CA GLY A 322 10.06 -5.29 -7.55
C GLY A 322 8.64 -4.80 -7.28
N TYR A 323 8.46 -3.50 -7.38
CA TYR A 323 7.16 -2.85 -7.10
C TYR A 323 6.95 -1.63 -7.97
N ALA A 324 5.72 -1.16 -8.02
CA ALA A 324 5.37 0.13 -8.58
C ALA A 324 4.41 0.87 -7.65
N LEU A 325 4.52 2.21 -7.62
CA LEU A 325 3.59 3.11 -6.96
C LEU A 325 2.86 3.92 -8.03
N VAL A 326 1.56 3.76 -8.10
CA VAL A 326 0.71 4.49 -9.04
C VAL A 326 -0.18 5.44 -8.23
N PRO A 327 -0.07 6.77 -8.41
CA PRO A 327 -0.95 7.72 -7.72
C PRO A 327 -2.42 7.45 -8.03
N ILE A 328 -3.29 7.54 -7.02
CA ILE A 328 -4.74 7.39 -7.14
C ILE A 328 -5.41 8.72 -6.84
N ASN A 329 -6.30 9.15 -7.72
CA ASN A 329 -7.18 10.30 -7.51
C ASN A 329 -8.56 9.81 -7.07
N ILE A 330 -8.92 10.02 -5.80
CA ILE A 330 -10.23 9.63 -5.27
C ILE A 330 -11.18 10.81 -5.40
N LYS A 331 -12.20 10.66 -6.24
CA LYS A 331 -13.23 11.68 -6.49
C LYS A 331 -14.37 11.55 -5.47
N SER A 332 -14.82 12.69 -4.93
CA SER A 332 -15.84 12.74 -3.86
C SER A 332 -17.24 13.06 -4.33
N GLU A 333 -17.42 13.43 -5.58
CA GLU A 333 -18.74 13.77 -6.13
C GLU A 333 -19.07 12.82 -7.27
N GLU A 334 -20.28 12.28 -7.25
CA GLU A 334 -20.88 11.70 -8.44
C GLU A 334 -20.86 12.78 -9.52
N TYR A 335 -19.94 12.67 -10.47
CA TYR A 335 -20.29 13.16 -11.80
C TYR A 335 -21.52 12.35 -12.19
N ASP A 336 -22.64 13.03 -12.36
CA ASP A 336 -23.84 12.38 -12.92
C ASP A 336 -23.38 11.55 -14.11
N LYS A 337 -23.48 10.23 -13.98
CA LYS A 337 -23.23 9.31 -15.10
C LYS A 337 -24.25 9.65 -16.14
N VAL A 338 -23.91 10.58 -17.00
CA VAL A 338 -24.76 10.91 -18.15
C VAL A 338 -24.75 9.63 -18.98
N ASN A 339 -25.91 8.97 -19.04
CA ASN A 339 -26.14 7.84 -19.92
C ASN A 339 -25.96 8.33 -21.36
N LEU A 340 -24.74 8.22 -21.86
CA LEU A 340 -24.47 8.51 -23.25
C LEU A 340 -25.33 7.61 -24.13
N PRO A 341 -25.96 8.17 -25.15
CA PRO A 341 -26.51 7.33 -26.18
C PRO A 341 -25.42 6.42 -26.72
N SER A 342 -25.56 5.13 -26.56
CA SER A 342 -24.52 4.11 -26.89
C SER A 342 -23.93 4.29 -28.30
N LYS A 343 -24.68 4.92 -29.19
CA LYS A 343 -24.26 5.22 -30.56
C LYS A 343 -23.15 6.28 -30.68
N VAL A 344 -23.11 7.30 -29.79
CA VAL A 344 -22.11 8.37 -29.88
C VAL A 344 -20.72 7.86 -29.46
N ILE A 345 -20.68 6.95 -28.49
CA ILE A 345 -19.43 6.36 -28.01
C ILE A 345 -18.84 5.40 -29.08
N THR A 346 -19.70 4.62 -29.75
CA THR A 346 -19.25 3.67 -30.79
C THR A 346 -18.80 4.34 -32.08
N ASP A 347 -19.23 5.59 -32.30
CA ASP A 347 -18.89 6.36 -33.51
C ASP A 347 -17.65 7.26 -33.32
N THR A 348 -17.04 7.29 -32.14
CA THR A 348 -15.78 8.01 -31.90
C THR A 348 -14.60 7.10 -32.25
N ASN A 349 -13.69 7.58 -33.09
CA ASN A 349 -12.54 6.81 -33.54
C ASN A 349 -11.28 7.69 -33.66
N PHE A 350 -10.10 7.07 -33.65
CA PHE A 350 -8.85 7.78 -33.87
C PHE A 350 -8.36 7.66 -35.30
N LYS A 351 -7.93 8.78 -35.86
CA LYS A 351 -7.33 8.83 -37.21
C LYS A 351 -5.91 8.28 -37.27
N ASN A 352 -5.22 8.26 -36.13
CA ASN A 352 -3.82 7.83 -36.04
C ASN A 352 -3.73 6.42 -35.45
N SER A 353 -3.02 5.54 -36.13
CA SER A 353 -2.80 4.15 -35.69
C SER A 353 -1.94 4.01 -34.42
N GLY A 354 -1.36 5.09 -33.90
CA GLY A 354 -0.65 5.14 -32.63
C GLY A 354 -1.57 5.22 -31.41
N TYR A 355 -2.88 5.45 -31.62
CA TYR A 355 -3.86 5.48 -30.56
C TYR A 355 -4.73 4.22 -30.66
N ILE A 356 -5.00 3.60 -29.53
CA ILE A 356 -5.77 2.35 -29.49
C ILE A 356 -7.08 2.59 -28.75
N LEU A 357 -8.19 2.32 -29.42
CA LEU A 357 -9.51 2.24 -28.81
C LEU A 357 -9.72 0.85 -28.23
N TYR A 358 -10.03 0.80 -26.94
CA TYR A 358 -10.46 -0.44 -26.30
C TYR A 358 -11.95 -0.37 -25.98
N SER A 359 -12.70 -1.37 -26.39
CA SER A 359 -14.00 -1.66 -25.84
C SER A 359 -13.90 -2.95 -25.04
N ASP A 360 -13.95 -2.88 -23.73
CA ASP A 360 -14.09 -4.05 -22.89
C ASP A 360 -15.37 -3.91 -22.06
N THR A 361 -16.20 -4.98 -22.08
CA THR A 361 -17.37 -5.19 -21.21
C THR A 361 -18.33 -3.99 -21.06
N GLY A 362 -18.55 -3.23 -22.14
CA GLY A 362 -19.57 -2.16 -22.18
C GLY A 362 -19.07 -0.78 -21.73
N ARG A 363 -17.77 -0.61 -21.56
CA ARG A 363 -17.10 0.70 -21.45
C ARG A 363 -16.27 0.94 -22.69
N THR A 364 -16.42 2.10 -23.29
CA THR A 364 -15.52 2.57 -24.34
C THR A 364 -14.42 3.36 -23.67
N ASN A 365 -13.24 2.80 -23.61
CA ASN A 365 -12.05 3.45 -23.09
C ASN A 365 -11.12 3.74 -24.26
N ILE A 366 -10.40 4.83 -24.19
CA ILE A 366 -9.40 5.16 -25.16
C ILE A 366 -8.04 4.71 -24.68
N GLY A 367 -7.38 4.03 -25.57
CA GLY A 367 -6.10 3.50 -25.34
C GLY A 367 -4.99 4.53 -25.27
N ILE A 368 -3.83 4.01 -24.97
CA ILE A 368 -2.58 4.67 -24.67
C ILE A 368 -2.28 5.78 -25.70
N ILE A 369 -2.21 7.02 -25.23
CA ILE A 369 -1.68 8.14 -26.00
C ILE A 369 -0.20 8.35 -25.62
N PRO A 370 0.68 8.74 -26.59
CA PRO A 370 2.09 9.01 -26.31
C PRO A 370 2.29 10.09 -25.26
N GLU A 371 3.27 9.92 -24.38
CA GLU A 371 3.68 10.93 -23.39
C GLU A 371 3.96 12.27 -24.06
N GLY A 372 3.42 13.34 -23.49
CA GLY A 372 3.63 14.69 -23.99
C GLY A 372 2.69 15.13 -25.10
N THR A 373 1.74 14.29 -25.51
CA THR A 373 0.67 14.67 -26.44
C THR A 373 -0.10 15.87 -25.89
N THR A 374 -0.31 16.89 -26.69
CA THR A 374 -1.13 18.06 -26.32
C THR A 374 -2.61 17.82 -26.60
N ALA A 375 -3.49 18.57 -25.90
CA ALA A 375 -4.93 18.49 -26.11
C ALA A 375 -5.30 18.77 -27.60
N GLY A 376 -4.63 19.71 -28.24
CA GLY A 376 -4.84 20.01 -29.66
C GLY A 376 -4.43 18.84 -30.58
N GLU A 377 -3.29 18.19 -30.30
CA GLU A 377 -2.85 17.00 -31.05
C GLU A 377 -3.79 15.83 -30.88
N LEU A 378 -4.28 15.61 -29.67
CA LEU A 378 -5.25 14.56 -29.41
C LEU A 378 -6.58 14.82 -30.11
N LEU A 379 -7.13 16.05 -29.96
CA LEU A 379 -8.38 16.45 -30.63
C LEU A 379 -8.31 16.35 -32.15
N ALA A 380 -7.17 16.71 -32.76
CA ALA A 380 -6.96 16.56 -34.20
C ALA A 380 -7.02 15.12 -34.70
N ASN A 381 -6.80 14.15 -33.81
CA ASN A 381 -6.82 12.72 -34.09
C ASN A 381 -8.13 12.03 -33.73
N ILE A 382 -9.07 12.73 -33.08
CA ILE A 382 -10.40 12.17 -32.77
C ILE A 382 -11.34 12.42 -33.96
N GLU A 383 -12.12 11.42 -34.30
CA GLU A 383 -13.17 11.51 -35.31
C GLU A 383 -14.51 11.14 -34.67
N ILE A 384 -15.47 12.07 -34.75
CA ILE A 384 -16.86 11.83 -34.42
C ILE A 384 -17.68 11.82 -35.70
N SER A 385 -18.48 10.76 -35.91
CA SER A 385 -19.28 10.62 -37.13
C SER A 385 -20.56 11.45 -37.14
N SER A 386 -20.84 12.19 -36.08
CA SER A 386 -22.08 12.96 -35.93
C SER A 386 -21.81 14.46 -35.94
N GLU A 387 -22.56 15.20 -36.78
CA GLU A 387 -22.50 16.67 -36.83
C GLU A 387 -23.17 17.34 -35.61
N ASP A 388 -23.89 16.57 -34.78
CA ASP A 388 -24.60 17.09 -33.60
C ASP A 388 -23.73 17.18 -32.36
N TYR A 389 -22.51 16.64 -32.42
CA TYR A 389 -21.59 16.53 -31.27
C TYR A 389 -20.17 16.91 -31.64
N TYR A 390 -19.43 17.40 -30.66
CA TYR A 390 -17.99 17.65 -30.78
C TYR A 390 -17.24 17.21 -29.53
N THR A 391 -15.91 17.12 -29.59
CA THR A 391 -15.05 16.70 -28.49
C THR A 391 -14.23 17.85 -27.92
N GLY A 392 -13.94 17.76 -26.64
CA GLY A 392 -12.96 18.58 -25.94
C GLY A 392 -12.15 17.70 -24.98
N ILE A 393 -10.97 18.13 -24.61
CA ILE A 393 -10.24 17.47 -23.51
C ILE A 393 -10.55 18.22 -22.23
N ILE A 394 -10.85 17.47 -21.18
CA ILE A 394 -11.15 18.03 -19.86
C ILE A 394 -10.24 17.42 -18.81
N ASP A 395 -9.85 18.22 -17.82
CA ASP A 395 -9.12 17.76 -16.67
C ASP A 395 -10.03 16.96 -15.71
N SER A 396 -9.43 16.40 -14.67
CA SER A 396 -10.17 15.66 -13.63
C SER A 396 -11.19 16.50 -12.85
N TYR A 397 -11.17 17.83 -13.00
CA TYR A 397 -12.12 18.77 -12.41
C TYR A 397 -13.23 19.18 -13.37
N GLY A 398 -13.18 18.69 -14.62
CA GLY A 398 -14.15 19.04 -15.67
C GLY A 398 -13.83 20.35 -16.41
N ASN A 399 -12.68 20.96 -16.20
CA ASN A 399 -12.26 22.14 -16.94
C ASN A 399 -11.69 21.74 -18.31
N ARG A 400 -12.02 22.48 -19.35
CA ARG A 400 -11.45 22.24 -20.67
C ARG A 400 -9.98 22.64 -20.73
N LEU A 401 -9.13 21.77 -21.26
CA LEU A 401 -7.74 22.06 -21.56
C LEU A 401 -7.63 22.96 -22.79
N GLU A 402 -6.67 23.89 -22.75
CA GLU A 402 -6.25 24.62 -23.95
C GLU A 402 -5.45 23.71 -24.89
N GLU A 403 -5.48 23.98 -26.20
CA GLU A 403 -4.84 23.13 -27.22
C GLU A 403 -3.35 22.84 -26.99
N LYS A 404 -2.64 23.76 -26.33
CA LYS A 404 -1.20 23.66 -26.02
C LYS A 404 -0.91 22.89 -24.72
N GLU A 405 -1.91 22.64 -23.90
CA GLU A 405 -1.75 21.92 -22.65
C GLU A 405 -1.52 20.45 -22.91
N LYS A 406 -0.62 19.86 -22.14
CA LYS A 406 -0.34 18.42 -22.22
C LYS A 406 -1.46 17.64 -21.58
N VAL A 407 -1.88 16.62 -22.28
CA VAL A 407 -2.84 15.65 -21.74
C VAL A 407 -2.11 14.75 -20.76
N VAL A 408 -2.68 14.60 -19.57
CA VAL A 408 -2.18 13.73 -18.53
C VAL A 408 -3.18 12.61 -18.27
N PHE A 409 -2.74 11.59 -17.60
CA PHE A 409 -3.49 10.36 -17.35
C PHE A 409 -4.87 10.56 -16.68
N SER A 410 -5.07 11.64 -15.95
CA SER A 410 -6.33 11.97 -15.29
C SER A 410 -7.33 12.73 -16.18
N ASP A 411 -6.93 13.08 -17.38
CA ASP A 411 -7.77 13.83 -18.29
C ASP A 411 -8.73 12.91 -19.04
N MET A 412 -9.78 13.49 -19.58
CA MET A 412 -10.83 12.76 -20.28
C MET A 412 -11.16 13.46 -21.60
N ILE A 413 -11.64 12.71 -22.57
CA ILE A 413 -12.32 13.30 -23.73
C ILE A 413 -13.76 13.56 -23.34
N GLY A 414 -14.13 14.84 -23.27
CA GLY A 414 -15.52 15.25 -23.13
C GLY A 414 -16.22 15.23 -24.49
N ILE A 415 -17.43 14.69 -24.54
CA ILE A 415 -18.31 14.74 -25.70
C ILE A 415 -19.41 15.75 -25.40
N TYR A 416 -19.52 16.76 -26.25
CA TYR A 416 -20.42 17.88 -26.08
C TYR A 416 -21.47 17.90 -27.20
N ARG A 417 -22.70 18.29 -26.85
CA ARG A 417 -23.73 18.57 -27.83
C ARG A 417 -23.48 19.96 -28.44
N ASP A 418 -23.38 20.05 -29.77
CA ASP A 418 -23.06 21.30 -30.47
C ASP A 418 -24.11 22.37 -30.23
N GLN A 419 -25.38 22.00 -30.11
CA GLN A 419 -26.50 22.92 -30.00
C GLN A 419 -26.48 23.82 -28.75
N ASP A 420 -26.01 23.32 -27.62
CA ASP A 420 -26.12 23.95 -26.31
C ASP A 420 -24.86 23.83 -25.44
N ASP A 421 -23.76 23.33 -25.99
CA ASP A 421 -22.47 23.11 -25.31
C ASP A 421 -22.57 22.18 -24.06
N THR A 422 -23.60 21.34 -24.01
CA THR A 422 -23.82 20.43 -22.89
C THR A 422 -22.89 19.25 -22.98
N LEU A 423 -22.11 19.00 -21.92
CA LEU A 423 -21.31 17.77 -21.78
C LEU A 423 -22.28 16.59 -21.63
N ILE A 424 -22.26 15.68 -22.60
CA ILE A 424 -23.14 14.51 -22.63
C ILE A 424 -22.44 13.22 -22.22
N GLY A 425 -21.12 13.27 -22.04
CA GLY A 425 -20.34 12.16 -21.52
C GLY A 425 -18.85 12.31 -21.68
N THR A 426 -18.14 11.37 -21.11
CA THR A 426 -16.69 11.37 -21.12
C THR A 426 -16.16 10.00 -21.52
N ILE A 427 -14.97 10.02 -22.11
CA ILE A 427 -14.18 8.84 -22.42
C ILE A 427 -12.86 9.01 -21.68
N ASP A 428 -12.52 8.04 -20.85
CA ASP A 428 -11.27 8.04 -20.09
C ASP A 428 -10.07 7.96 -21.05
N ILE A 429 -9.05 8.76 -20.79
CA ILE A 429 -7.79 8.72 -21.56
C ILE A 429 -6.79 7.90 -20.78
N GLU A 430 -6.27 6.84 -21.41
CA GLU A 430 -5.10 6.13 -20.92
C GLU A 430 -3.85 6.76 -21.56
N THR A 431 -3.07 7.51 -20.82
CA THR A 431 -1.73 7.92 -21.24
C THR A 431 -0.74 6.82 -20.85
N GLU A 432 0.38 6.70 -21.58
CA GLU A 432 1.57 6.11 -20.94
C GLU A 432 1.80 6.93 -19.68
N THR A 433 1.70 6.26 -18.52
CA THR A 433 1.74 6.91 -17.22
C THR A 433 2.89 7.91 -17.17
N GLU A 434 2.62 9.15 -16.72
CA GLU A 434 3.71 9.92 -16.10
C GLU A 434 4.44 8.92 -15.21
N LYS A 435 5.74 8.75 -15.46
CA LYS A 435 6.56 7.67 -14.89
C LYS A 435 6.26 7.55 -13.41
N GLY A 436 5.23 6.79 -13.09
CA GLY A 436 4.98 6.28 -11.76
C GLY A 436 6.25 5.55 -11.37
N ILE A 437 6.55 5.51 -10.10
CA ILE A 437 7.69 4.79 -9.58
C ILE A 437 7.50 3.35 -9.96
N ASN A 438 8.34 2.82 -10.81
CA ASN A 438 8.16 1.49 -11.38
C ASN A 438 9.49 0.74 -11.35
N HIS A 439 9.63 -0.15 -10.37
CA HIS A 439 10.73 -1.07 -10.20
C HIS A 439 10.37 -2.51 -10.62
N LEU A 440 9.22 -2.71 -11.26
CA LEU A 440 8.81 -4.02 -11.71
C LEU A 440 9.75 -4.52 -12.82
N ARG A 441 10.20 -5.76 -12.70
CA ARG A 441 11.06 -6.41 -13.68
C ARG A 441 10.83 -7.91 -13.72
N HIS A 442 11.18 -8.52 -14.84
CA HIS A 442 11.24 -9.97 -14.96
C HIS A 442 12.45 -10.49 -14.18
N LYS A 443 12.30 -11.61 -13.46
CA LYS A 443 13.38 -12.29 -12.71
C LYS A 443 14.42 -12.89 -13.63
#